data_f042c9d0449676c89fb27f04998483f2
#
_entry.id   f042c9d0449676c89fb27f04998483f2
#
_cell.length_a   1.000
_cell.length_b   1.000
_cell.length_c   1.000
_cell.angle_alpha   90.00
_cell.angle_beta   90.00
_cell.angle_gamma   90.00
#
_symmetry.space_group_name_H-M   'P 1'
#
loop_
_entity.id
_entity.type
_entity.pdbx_description
1 polymer ?
#
loop_
_entity_poly.entity_id
_entity_poly.type
_entity_poly.pdbx_seq_one_letter_code
_entity_poly.pdbx_strand_id
1 'polypeptide(L)'
;AEACKYLNMTRRRGFGYQTTETSPVDLQTTDKAQFALMVEQERRVELAFENHRWFDLIRTGRAVEVMKSKGFSLNETNLICPIPQKQIDVNPKLTQNDYRIESRN
;
A
#
# COMPACT_ATOMS: atom_id res chain seq x y z
N ALA A 1 7.26 21.33 -4.27
CA ALA A 1 6.93 22.29 -3.18
C ALA A 1 5.45 22.24 -2.82
N GLU A 2 4.52 22.40 -3.76
CA GLU A 2 3.07 22.47 -3.49
C GLU A 2 2.51 21.16 -2.92
N ALA A 3 2.88 20.02 -3.47
CA ALA A 3 2.43 18.71 -2.98
C ALA A 3 2.81 18.45 -1.52
N CYS A 4 4.01 18.87 -1.08
CA CYS A 4 4.40 18.77 0.33
C CYS A 4 3.52 19.64 1.25
N LYS A 5 3.01 20.77 0.75
CA LYS A 5 2.09 21.61 1.53
C LYS A 5 0.84 20.84 1.93
N TYR A 6 0.20 20.16 0.98
CA TYR A 6 -1.02 19.38 1.26
C TYR A 6 -0.75 18.15 2.13
N LEU A 7 0.38 17.45 1.91
CA LEU A 7 0.80 16.35 2.77
C LEU A 7 0.95 16.80 4.22
N ASN A 8 1.62 17.95 4.42
CA ASN A 8 1.86 18.50 5.74
C ASN A 8 0.58 18.99 6.44
N MET A 9 -0.44 19.42 5.71
CA MET A 9 -1.73 19.78 6.32
C MET A 9 -2.34 18.58 7.05
N THR A 10 -2.36 17.39 6.41
CA THR A 10 -2.84 16.15 7.03
C THR A 10 -1.97 15.77 8.24
N ARG A 11 -0.64 15.80 8.05
CA ARG A 11 0.31 15.45 9.10
C ARG A 11 0.21 16.36 10.33
N ARG A 12 0.16 17.68 10.14
CA ARG A 12 -0.02 18.66 11.23
C ARG A 12 -1.28 18.39 12.04
N ARG A 13 -2.39 18.10 11.36
CA ARG A 13 -3.65 17.74 12.04
C ARG A 13 -3.46 16.53 12.94
N GLY A 14 -2.82 15.47 12.43
CA GLY A 14 -2.56 14.24 13.20
C GLY A 14 -1.68 14.46 14.44
N PHE A 15 -0.80 15.47 14.42
CA PHE A 15 0.05 15.85 15.56
C PHE A 15 -0.53 16.99 16.42
N GLY A 16 -1.76 17.45 16.13
CA GLY A 16 -2.43 18.52 16.91
C GLY A 16 -1.93 19.94 16.60
N TYR A 17 -1.23 20.14 15.49
CA TYR A 17 -0.80 21.47 15.05
C TYR A 17 -1.83 22.16 14.14
N GLN A 18 -1.73 23.48 14.02
CA GLN A 18 -2.50 24.24 13.05
C GLN A 18 -2.14 23.83 11.64
N THR A 19 -3.16 23.52 10.81
CA THR A 19 -2.93 22.99 9.45
C THR A 19 -2.31 23.99 8.48
N THR A 20 -2.52 25.29 8.74
CA THR A 20 -2.08 26.41 7.88
C THR A 20 -0.69 26.93 8.19
N GLU A 21 -0.15 26.63 9.37
CA GLU A 21 1.14 27.14 9.85
C GLU A 21 2.22 26.06 9.78
N THR A 22 3.47 26.45 9.51
CA THR A 22 4.61 25.51 9.52
C THR A 22 4.82 24.94 10.92
N SER A 23 5.23 23.66 10.97
CA SER A 23 5.43 22.96 12.22
C SER A 23 6.69 22.08 12.19
N PRO A 24 7.23 21.70 13.37
CA PRO A 24 8.42 20.84 13.44
C PRO A 24 8.23 19.45 12.82
N VAL A 25 6.99 19.01 12.58
CA VAL A 25 6.68 17.71 11.98
C VAL A 25 6.61 17.75 10.45
N ASP A 26 6.79 18.91 9.84
CA ASP A 26 6.69 19.09 8.40
C ASP A 26 7.77 18.29 7.65
N LEU A 27 7.33 17.61 6.59
CA LEU A 27 8.19 16.90 5.66
C LEU A 27 8.51 17.80 4.45
N GLN A 28 9.75 17.77 4.00
CA GLN A 28 10.20 18.51 2.83
C GLN A 28 11.08 17.63 1.95
N THR A 29 10.79 17.66 0.66
CA THR A 29 11.65 17.03 -0.35
C THR A 29 11.39 17.67 -1.72
N THR A 30 12.39 17.62 -2.58
CA THR A 30 12.28 17.95 -4.01
C THR A 30 12.34 16.70 -4.88
N ASP A 31 12.73 15.56 -4.29
CA ASP A 31 12.80 14.27 -4.97
C ASP A 31 11.42 13.62 -5.04
N LYS A 32 11.01 13.24 -6.26
CA LYS A 32 9.72 12.62 -6.53
C LYS A 32 9.59 11.23 -5.89
N ALA A 33 10.66 10.42 -5.92
CA ALA A 33 10.63 9.07 -5.35
C ALA A 33 10.52 9.13 -3.82
N GLN A 34 11.29 10.01 -3.19
CA GLN A 34 11.19 10.25 -1.76
C GLN A 34 9.82 10.77 -1.35
N PHE A 35 9.25 11.69 -2.13
CA PHE A 35 7.90 12.19 -1.89
C PHE A 35 6.84 11.07 -1.95
N ALA A 36 6.95 10.16 -2.93
CA ALA A 36 6.05 9.01 -3.02
C ALA A 36 6.09 8.11 -1.77
N LEU A 37 7.28 7.87 -1.21
CA LEU A 37 7.44 7.13 0.04
C LEU A 37 6.86 7.88 1.25
N MET A 38 7.01 9.21 1.30
CA MET A 38 6.38 10.05 2.33
C MET A 38 4.86 9.97 2.28
N VAL A 39 4.26 10.05 1.09
CA VAL A 39 2.80 9.89 0.89
C VAL A 39 2.35 8.48 1.29
N GLU A 40 3.09 7.45 0.90
CA GLU A 40 2.79 6.06 1.27
C GLU A 40 2.78 5.89 2.79
N GLN A 41 3.76 6.46 3.48
CA GLN A 41 3.85 6.37 4.94
C GLN A 41 2.73 7.16 5.62
N GLU A 42 2.42 8.37 5.15
CA GLU A 42 1.34 9.19 5.73
C GLU A 42 -0.03 8.52 5.53
N ARG A 43 -0.31 7.98 4.34
CA ARG A 43 -1.53 7.19 4.10
C ARG A 43 -1.63 5.97 4.99
N ARG A 44 -0.49 5.27 5.22
CA ARG A 44 -0.45 4.12 6.13
C ARG A 44 -0.86 4.48 7.55
N VAL A 45 -0.43 5.62 8.04
CA VAL A 45 -0.73 6.09 9.41
C VAL A 45 -2.16 6.62 9.49
N GLU A 46 -2.54 7.49 8.56
CA GLU A 46 -3.83 8.15 8.55
C GLU A 46 -5.00 7.17 8.37
N LEU A 47 -4.84 6.20 7.46
CA LEU A 47 -5.85 5.21 7.11
C LEU A 47 -5.61 3.86 7.80
N ALA A 48 -4.94 3.87 8.95
CA ALA A 48 -4.72 2.66 9.73
C ALA A 48 -6.05 2.01 10.13
N PHE A 49 -6.15 0.68 9.98
CA PHE A 49 -7.34 -0.13 10.25
C PHE A 49 -8.55 0.08 9.32
N GLU A 50 -8.40 0.87 8.24
CA GLU A 50 -9.43 1.10 7.23
C GLU A 50 -9.30 0.18 5.99
N ASN A 51 -8.46 -0.84 6.05
CA ASN A 51 -8.20 -1.83 4.98
C ASN A 51 -7.62 -1.26 3.67
N HIS A 52 -7.13 -0.02 3.65
CA HIS A 52 -6.56 0.61 2.46
C HIS A 52 -5.13 0.14 2.15
N ARG A 53 -4.36 -0.26 3.16
CA ARG A 53 -2.91 -0.52 3.03
C ARG A 53 -2.57 -1.55 1.97
N TRP A 54 -3.29 -2.68 1.92
CA TRP A 54 -3.03 -3.75 0.97
C TRP A 54 -3.25 -3.29 -0.47
N PHE A 55 -4.36 -2.63 -0.72
CA PHE A 55 -4.69 -2.11 -2.05
C PHE A 55 -3.72 -1.01 -2.51
N ASP A 56 -3.26 -0.16 -1.61
CA ASP A 56 -2.22 0.84 -1.91
C ASP A 56 -0.91 0.17 -2.33
N LEU A 57 -0.47 -0.88 -1.63
CA LEU A 57 0.74 -1.62 -1.96
C LEU A 57 0.64 -2.33 -3.32
N ILE A 58 -0.51 -2.94 -3.63
CA ILE A 58 -0.74 -3.56 -4.93
C ILE A 58 -0.73 -2.49 -6.03
N ARG A 59 -1.49 -1.43 -5.87
CA ARG A 59 -1.62 -0.34 -6.85
C ARG A 59 -0.29 0.34 -7.17
N THR A 60 0.60 0.46 -6.19
CA THR A 60 1.94 1.06 -6.36
C THR A 60 3.01 0.07 -6.78
N GLY A 61 2.69 -1.22 -6.92
CA GLY A 61 3.63 -2.28 -7.27
C GLY A 61 4.63 -2.62 -6.14
N ARG A 62 4.37 -2.21 -4.92
CA ARG A 62 5.29 -2.37 -3.78
C ARG A 62 4.95 -3.51 -2.81
N ALA A 63 3.86 -4.25 -3.09
CA ALA A 63 3.37 -5.29 -2.18
C ALA A 63 4.43 -6.37 -1.89
N VAL A 64 5.06 -6.92 -2.92
CA VAL A 64 6.06 -7.98 -2.78
C VAL A 64 7.29 -7.49 -2.00
N GLU A 65 7.85 -6.34 -2.36
CA GLU A 65 9.01 -5.73 -1.70
C GLU A 65 8.75 -5.49 -0.21
N VAL A 66 7.65 -4.81 0.11
CA VAL A 66 7.30 -4.43 1.48
C VAL A 66 7.00 -5.67 2.33
N MET A 67 6.29 -6.66 1.78
CA MET A 67 5.98 -7.89 2.52
C MET A 67 7.23 -8.74 2.78
N LYS A 68 8.12 -8.86 1.78
CA LYS A 68 9.43 -9.52 1.98
C LYS A 68 10.27 -8.84 3.05
N SER A 69 10.30 -7.51 3.10
CA SER A 69 11.03 -6.77 4.13
C SER A 69 10.47 -7.02 5.55
N LYS A 70 9.25 -7.53 5.67
CA LYS A 70 8.60 -7.92 6.94
C LYS A 70 8.72 -9.42 7.24
N GLY A 71 9.48 -10.17 6.43
CA GLY A 71 9.71 -11.60 6.62
C GLY A 71 8.62 -12.51 6.04
N PHE A 72 7.71 -11.97 5.22
CA PHE A 72 6.72 -12.78 4.53
C PHE A 72 7.24 -13.26 3.18
N SER A 73 7.11 -14.56 2.91
CA SER A 73 7.37 -15.11 1.57
C SER A 73 6.19 -14.81 0.67
N LEU A 74 6.33 -13.79 -0.17
CA LEU A 74 5.31 -13.34 -1.11
C LEU A 74 5.94 -13.14 -2.48
N ASN A 75 5.21 -13.55 -3.53
CA ASN A 75 5.56 -13.31 -4.92
C ASN A 75 4.37 -12.69 -5.67
N GLU A 76 4.54 -12.38 -6.94
CA GLU A 76 3.49 -11.71 -7.74
C GLU A 76 2.25 -12.58 -7.94
N THR A 77 2.38 -13.91 -7.97
CA THR A 77 1.23 -14.81 -8.11
C THR A 77 0.30 -14.78 -6.90
N ASN A 78 0.83 -14.39 -5.72
CA ASN A 78 0.03 -14.24 -4.50
C ASN A 78 -0.79 -12.94 -4.45
N LEU A 79 -0.59 -12.02 -5.40
CA LEU A 79 -1.35 -10.78 -5.48
C LEU A 79 -2.73 -10.95 -6.13
N ILE A 80 -2.94 -12.10 -6.78
CA ILE A 80 -4.17 -12.44 -7.48
C ILE A 80 -4.91 -13.50 -6.69
N CYS A 81 -6.18 -13.25 -6.38
CA CYS A 81 -7.01 -14.25 -5.72
C CYS A 81 -7.34 -15.42 -6.67
N PRO A 82 -7.35 -16.67 -6.16
CA PRO A 82 -7.81 -17.81 -6.97
C PRO A 82 -9.30 -17.69 -7.29
N ILE A 83 -9.68 -18.20 -8.45
CA ILE A 83 -11.09 -18.34 -8.81
C ILE A 83 -11.68 -19.49 -7.97
N PRO A 84 -12.83 -19.30 -7.30
CA PRO A 84 -13.46 -20.37 -6.54
C PRO A 84 -13.69 -21.62 -7.39
N GLN A 85 -13.33 -22.81 -6.90
CA GLN A 85 -13.42 -24.05 -7.68
C GLN A 85 -14.83 -24.30 -8.23
N LYS A 86 -15.86 -23.98 -7.45
CA LYS A 86 -17.25 -24.11 -7.90
C LYS A 86 -17.57 -23.32 -9.18
N GLN A 87 -16.90 -22.21 -9.41
CA GLN A 87 -17.11 -21.40 -10.64
C GLN A 87 -16.44 -22.06 -11.84
N ILE A 88 -15.29 -22.68 -11.63
CA ILE A 88 -14.58 -23.43 -12.68
C ILE A 88 -15.39 -24.68 -13.06
N ASP A 89 -15.95 -25.38 -12.08
CA ASP A 89 -16.73 -26.60 -12.29
C ASP A 89 -18.01 -26.34 -13.11
N VAL A 90 -18.61 -25.14 -12.95
CA VAL A 90 -19.82 -24.74 -13.67
C VAL A 90 -19.51 -24.17 -15.06
N ASN A 91 -18.34 -23.56 -15.24
CA ASN A 91 -17.94 -22.93 -16.50
C ASN A 91 -16.61 -23.46 -17.02
N PRO A 92 -16.61 -24.48 -17.91
CA PRO A 92 -15.39 -25.12 -18.42
C PRO A 92 -14.50 -24.19 -19.28
N LYS A 93 -14.95 -22.97 -19.59
CA LYS A 93 -14.13 -21.96 -20.26
C LYS A 93 -13.24 -21.17 -19.29
N LEU A 94 -13.44 -21.29 -17.99
CA LEU A 94 -12.59 -20.67 -16.97
C LEU A 94 -11.35 -21.53 -16.72
N THR A 95 -10.21 -20.88 -16.72
CA THR A 95 -8.94 -21.45 -16.28
C THR A 95 -8.50 -20.79 -14.98
N GLN A 96 -7.92 -21.56 -14.07
CA GLN A 96 -7.44 -21.03 -12.80
C GLN A 96 -6.30 -20.03 -13.01
N ASN A 97 -6.26 -18.99 -12.18
CA ASN A 97 -5.10 -18.11 -12.09
C ASN A 97 -3.86 -18.89 -11.64
N ASP A 98 -2.67 -18.44 -12.04
CA ASP A 98 -1.41 -19.01 -11.51
C ASP A 98 -1.24 -18.58 -10.05
N TYR A 99 -1.95 -19.27 -9.17
CA TYR A 99 -1.97 -19.04 -7.73
C TYR A 99 -1.23 -20.17 -7.04
N ARG A 100 -0.03 -19.89 -6.55
CA ARG A 100 0.75 -20.87 -5.79
C ARG A 100 0.85 -20.44 -4.34
N ILE A 101 0.33 -21.27 -3.45
CA ILE A 101 0.65 -21.20 -2.02
C ILE A 101 1.97 -21.96 -1.85
N GLU A 102 3.07 -21.24 -1.62
CA GLU A 102 4.28 -21.90 -1.15
C GLU A 102 3.97 -22.49 0.23
N SER A 103 3.96 -23.82 0.31
CA SER A 103 3.82 -24.52 1.58
C SER A 103 4.93 -24.06 2.53
N ARG A 104 4.55 -23.58 3.70
CA ARG A 104 5.50 -23.35 4.78
C ARG A 104 6.12 -24.69 5.15
N ASN A 105 7.38 -24.89 4.82
CA ASN A 105 8.19 -25.96 5.42
C ASN A 105 8.55 -25.58 6.84
#